data_be30b34c5a558e4dcfcc986a8bcadfd4
#
_entry.id   be30b34c5a558e4dcfcc986a8bcadfd4
#
_cell.length_a   1.000
_cell.length_b   1.000
_cell.length_c   1.000
_cell.angle_alpha   90.00
_cell.angle_beta   90.00
_cell.angle_gamma   90.00
#
_symmetry.space_group_name_H-M   'P 1'
#
loop_
_entity.id
_entity.type
_entity.pdbx_description
1 polymer ?
#
loop_
_entity_poly.entity_id
_entity_poly.type
_entity_poly.pdbx_seq_one_letter_code
_entity_poly.pdbx_strand_id
1 'polypeptide(L)'
;MKSYHDDIEQQTRGNTDFRRVLYTSKHLQLVLMSLKPGEEIGAEVHPDNDQFFRVDSGSGVVTIDGTDSKISDGFAVVVAAGARHNIKNDGTDPLKLYTVYGPPDHKDKTVHKTKADAEAQHDADEWDGGTTE
;
A
#
# COMPACT_ATOMS: atom_id res chain seq x y z
N MET A 1 -5.18 -2.70 -24.99
CA MET A 1 -4.92 -2.39 -23.58
C MET A 1 -5.76 -1.20 -23.15
N LYS A 2 -6.38 -1.31 -21.97
CA LYS A 2 -7.21 -0.23 -21.43
C LYS A 2 -6.40 0.76 -20.62
N SER A 3 -5.36 0.28 -19.94
CA SER A 3 -4.64 1.05 -18.93
C SER A 3 -5.60 1.56 -17.85
N TYR A 4 -5.14 2.45 -16.98
CA TYR A 4 -5.95 2.94 -15.86
C TYR A 4 -5.82 4.46 -15.75
N HIS A 5 -6.94 5.13 -15.59
CA HIS A 5 -6.98 6.53 -15.20
C HIS A 5 -8.27 6.79 -14.40
N ASP A 6 -8.11 7.46 -13.28
CA ASP A 6 -9.23 7.84 -12.41
C ASP A 6 -8.77 8.94 -11.46
N ASP A 7 -9.69 9.50 -10.70
CA ASP A 7 -9.37 10.39 -9.60
C ASP A 7 -8.85 9.55 -8.43
N ILE A 8 -7.53 9.43 -8.35
CA ILE A 8 -6.90 8.55 -7.35
C ILE A 8 -7.12 9.03 -5.92
N GLU A 9 -7.19 10.34 -5.68
CA GLU A 9 -7.48 10.87 -4.36
C GLU A 9 -8.89 10.46 -3.91
N GLN A 10 -9.87 10.57 -4.79
CA GLN A 10 -11.24 10.15 -4.50
C GLN A 10 -11.30 8.65 -4.19
N GLN A 11 -10.64 7.82 -4.99
CA GLN A 11 -10.59 6.39 -4.77
C GLN A 11 -9.92 6.05 -3.42
N THR A 12 -8.82 6.70 -3.11
CA THR A 12 -8.08 6.48 -1.86
C THR A 12 -8.90 6.89 -0.64
N ARG A 13 -9.51 8.07 -0.67
CA ARG A 13 -10.35 8.58 0.43
C ARG A 13 -11.59 7.73 0.65
N GLY A 14 -12.16 7.16 -0.42
CA GLY A 14 -13.35 6.31 -0.35
C GLY A 14 -13.06 4.85 0.01
N ASN A 15 -11.80 4.43 0.00
CA ASN A 15 -11.45 3.03 0.29
C ASN A 15 -11.53 2.75 1.79
N THR A 16 -12.21 1.66 2.15
CA THR A 16 -12.30 1.17 3.53
C THR A 16 -11.61 -0.18 3.73
N ASP A 17 -11.11 -0.79 2.67
CA ASP A 17 -10.40 -2.05 2.74
C ASP A 17 -8.98 -1.84 3.25
N PHE A 18 -8.48 -2.78 4.05
CA PHE A 18 -7.08 -2.73 4.48
C PHE A 18 -6.15 -2.68 3.27
N ARG A 19 -6.39 -3.54 2.26
CA ARG A 19 -5.65 -3.55 0.99
C ARG A 19 -6.58 -3.85 -0.16
N ARG A 20 -6.47 -3.08 -1.23
CA ARG A 20 -7.23 -3.30 -2.45
C ARG A 20 -6.35 -3.04 -3.67
N VAL A 21 -6.00 -4.09 -4.38
CA VAL A 21 -5.27 -3.97 -5.65
C VAL A 21 -6.22 -3.37 -6.69
N LEU A 22 -5.85 -2.21 -7.21
CA LEU A 22 -6.68 -1.45 -8.12
C LEU A 22 -6.33 -1.74 -9.59
N TYR A 23 -5.03 -1.82 -9.90
CA TYR A 23 -4.57 -2.10 -11.25
C TYR A 23 -3.17 -2.71 -11.22
N THR A 24 -2.96 -3.74 -12.04
CA THR A 24 -1.68 -4.43 -12.19
C THR A 24 -1.25 -4.43 -13.65
N SER A 25 -0.13 -3.82 -13.95
CA SER A 25 0.55 -3.93 -15.24
C SER A 25 1.83 -4.78 -15.07
N LYS A 26 2.61 -4.93 -16.13
CA LYS A 26 3.81 -5.79 -16.09
C LYS A 26 4.87 -5.30 -15.11
N HIS A 27 5.02 -4.00 -14.95
CA HIS A 27 6.12 -3.40 -14.18
C HIS A 27 5.64 -2.46 -13.07
N LEU A 28 4.34 -2.34 -12.89
CA LEU A 28 3.75 -1.40 -11.95
C LEU A 28 2.45 -1.94 -11.38
N GLN A 29 2.20 -1.69 -10.10
CA GLN A 29 0.94 -2.08 -9.46
C GLN A 29 0.47 -0.96 -8.54
N LEU A 30 -0.80 -0.59 -8.68
CA LEU A 30 -1.46 0.45 -7.89
C LEU A 30 -2.38 -0.22 -6.86
N VAL A 31 -2.19 0.13 -5.59
CA VAL A 31 -2.88 -0.48 -4.46
C VAL A 31 -3.40 0.58 -3.51
N LEU A 32 -4.65 0.44 -3.07
CA LEU A 32 -5.24 1.29 -2.04
C LEU A 32 -5.11 0.62 -0.68
N MET A 33 -4.88 1.42 0.36
CA MET A 33 -4.84 0.94 1.74
C MET A 33 -5.56 1.89 2.69
N SER A 34 -6.19 1.31 3.70
CA SER A 34 -6.80 2.04 4.81
C SER A 34 -6.40 1.37 6.11
N LEU A 35 -5.76 2.12 6.99
CA LEU A 35 -5.32 1.65 8.32
C LEU A 35 -6.20 2.30 9.37
N LYS A 36 -6.76 1.49 10.26
CA LYS A 36 -7.48 1.99 11.42
C LYS A 36 -6.51 2.59 12.44
N PRO A 37 -6.97 3.47 13.34
CA PRO A 37 -6.10 3.96 14.42
C PRO A 37 -5.43 2.81 15.17
N GLY A 38 -4.12 2.90 15.35
CA GLY A 38 -3.32 1.87 15.99
C GLY A 38 -2.85 0.73 15.09
N GLU A 39 -3.41 0.59 13.89
CA GLU A 39 -2.95 -0.44 12.94
C GLU A 39 -1.65 -0.04 12.26
N GLU A 40 -0.89 -1.05 11.86
CA GLU A 40 0.29 -0.89 11.04
C GLU A 40 0.28 -1.89 9.88
N ILE A 41 1.02 -1.58 8.83
CA ILE A 41 1.20 -2.52 7.71
C ILE A 41 1.98 -3.75 8.19
N GLY A 42 2.98 -3.53 9.03
CA GLY A 42 3.93 -4.53 9.47
C GLY A 42 5.29 -4.29 8.83
N ALA A 43 6.35 -4.58 9.56
CA ALA A 43 7.70 -4.39 9.04
C ALA A 43 7.96 -5.36 7.89
N GLU A 44 8.36 -4.82 6.74
CA GLU A 44 8.56 -5.58 5.50
C GLU A 44 9.86 -5.18 4.82
N VAL A 45 10.43 -6.14 4.06
CA VAL A 45 11.52 -5.90 3.13
C VAL A 45 11.08 -6.45 1.78
N HIS A 46 11.09 -5.61 0.75
CA HIS A 46 10.84 -6.03 -0.63
C HIS A 46 12.17 -5.97 -1.38
N PRO A 47 12.88 -7.10 -1.55
CA PRO A 47 14.22 -7.06 -2.14
C PRO A 47 14.24 -6.66 -3.61
N ASP A 48 13.15 -6.91 -4.32
CA ASP A 48 13.06 -6.72 -5.76
C ASP A 48 12.08 -5.61 -6.19
N ASN A 49 11.46 -4.92 -5.23
CA ASN A 49 10.46 -3.89 -5.54
C ASN A 49 10.88 -2.55 -4.96
N ASP A 50 10.82 -1.52 -5.79
CA ASP A 50 10.70 -0.16 -5.28
C ASP A 50 9.23 0.09 -4.93
N GLN A 51 8.98 0.91 -3.92
CA GLN A 51 7.62 1.21 -3.47
C GLN A 51 7.45 2.69 -3.21
N PHE A 52 6.34 3.23 -3.70
CA PHE A 52 5.93 4.60 -3.49
C PHE A 52 4.65 4.63 -2.66
N PHE A 53 4.55 5.52 -1.69
CA PHE A 53 3.33 5.77 -0.92
C PHE A 53 2.93 7.24 -1.04
N ARG A 54 1.64 7.50 -1.12
CA ARG A 54 1.06 8.82 -0.99
C ARG A 54 -0.06 8.79 0.04
N VAL A 55 0.01 9.68 1.03
CA VAL A 55 -1.05 9.83 2.04
C VAL A 55 -2.07 10.85 1.53
N ASP A 56 -3.33 10.44 1.47
CA ASP A 56 -4.44 11.30 1.03
C ASP A 56 -5.38 11.69 2.17
N SER A 57 -5.31 11.03 3.32
CA SER A 57 -6.08 11.41 4.52
C SER A 57 -5.46 10.79 5.77
N GLY A 58 -5.50 11.53 6.85
CA GLY A 58 -4.97 11.07 8.13
C GLY A 58 -3.50 11.37 8.34
N SER A 59 -2.93 10.78 9.37
CA SER A 59 -1.53 10.94 9.75
C SER A 59 -0.96 9.65 10.32
N GLY A 60 0.34 9.52 10.29
CA GLY A 60 1.01 8.33 10.79
C GLY A 60 2.51 8.51 10.91
N VAL A 61 3.20 7.38 11.03
CA VAL A 61 4.65 7.30 11.10
C VAL A 61 5.14 6.28 10.08
N VAL A 62 6.12 6.68 9.27
CA VAL A 62 6.88 5.76 8.44
C VAL A 62 8.22 5.47 9.11
N THR A 63 8.59 4.20 9.17
CA THR A 63 9.90 3.75 9.64
C THR A 63 10.65 3.15 8.46
N ILE A 64 11.83 3.70 8.14
CA ILE A 64 12.70 3.18 7.08
C ILE A 64 14.08 2.94 7.68
N ASP A 65 14.52 1.69 7.63
CA ASP A 65 15.81 1.24 8.18
C ASP A 65 16.06 1.78 9.60
N GLY A 66 15.03 1.70 10.45
CA GLY A 66 15.09 2.09 11.85
C GLY A 66 14.88 3.58 12.13
N THR A 67 14.68 4.42 11.12
CA THR A 67 14.44 5.86 11.30
C THR A 67 12.96 6.16 11.12
N ASP A 68 12.36 6.78 12.14
CA ASP A 68 10.96 7.19 12.15
C ASP A 68 10.78 8.60 11.59
N SER A 69 9.73 8.80 10.80
CA SER A 69 9.35 10.12 10.29
C SER A 69 7.83 10.27 10.31
N LYS A 70 7.34 11.42 10.71
CA LYS A 70 5.91 11.73 10.68
C LYS A 70 5.46 11.93 9.23
N ILE A 71 4.29 11.41 8.92
CA ILE A 71 3.64 11.59 7.62
C ILE A 71 2.18 12.00 7.83
N SER A 72 1.65 12.75 6.88
CA SER A 72 0.26 13.21 6.90
C SER A 72 -0.22 13.48 5.48
N ASP A 73 -1.47 13.91 5.34
CA ASP A 73 -2.08 14.25 4.04
C ASP A 73 -1.12 15.06 3.16
N GLY A 74 -0.92 14.61 1.94
CA GLY A 74 -0.01 15.23 0.97
C GLY A 74 1.41 14.70 0.97
N PHE A 75 1.79 13.87 1.94
CA PHE A 75 3.14 13.31 2.01
C PHE A 75 3.31 12.18 1.01
N ALA A 76 4.47 12.18 0.36
CA ALA A 76 4.95 11.07 -0.45
C ALA A 76 6.12 10.39 0.25
N VAL A 77 6.20 9.07 0.11
CA VAL A 77 7.31 8.28 0.64
C VAL A 77 7.81 7.36 -0.46
N VAL A 78 9.10 7.35 -0.71
CA VAL A 78 9.74 6.40 -1.62
C VAL A 78 10.59 5.45 -0.79
N VAL A 79 10.31 4.16 -0.93
CA VAL A 79 11.08 3.10 -0.28
C VAL A 79 11.84 2.34 -1.36
N ALA A 80 13.17 2.42 -1.33
CA ALA A 80 14.01 1.71 -2.27
C ALA A 80 14.00 0.21 -2.00
N ALA A 81 14.15 -0.59 -3.05
CA ALA A 81 14.25 -2.04 -2.93
C ALA A 81 15.31 -2.43 -1.89
N GLY A 82 14.95 -3.37 -1.02
CA GLY A 82 15.84 -3.85 0.05
C GLY A 82 15.74 -3.09 1.37
N ALA A 83 15.12 -1.91 1.41
CA ALA A 83 14.96 -1.17 2.66
C ALA A 83 13.87 -1.79 3.54
N ARG A 84 14.16 -1.96 4.82
CA ARG A 84 13.16 -2.41 5.79
C ARG A 84 12.25 -1.23 6.14
N HIS A 85 10.95 -1.41 6.03
CA HIS A 85 10.01 -0.32 6.24
C HIS A 85 8.72 -0.78 6.89
N ASN A 86 8.01 0.18 7.49
CA ASN A 86 6.69 0.01 8.07
C ASN A 86 5.96 1.35 8.06
N ILE A 87 4.65 1.31 7.96
CA ILE A 87 3.78 2.47 8.18
C ILE A 87 2.79 2.12 9.27
N LYS A 88 2.68 3.01 10.27
CA LYS A 88 1.78 2.87 11.40
C LYS A 88 0.85 4.08 11.49
N ASN A 89 -0.43 3.81 11.72
CA ASN A 89 -1.39 4.85 12.06
C ASN A 89 -1.32 5.15 13.57
N ASP A 90 -0.65 6.23 13.94
CA ASP A 90 -0.57 6.69 15.32
C ASP A 90 -1.57 7.82 15.64
N GLY A 91 -2.47 8.10 14.72
CA GLY A 91 -3.51 9.11 14.86
C GLY A 91 -4.82 8.55 15.40
N THR A 92 -5.86 9.39 15.34
CA THR A 92 -7.20 9.06 15.83
C THR A 92 -8.21 8.81 14.70
N ASP A 93 -7.82 9.09 13.46
CA ASP A 93 -8.64 8.90 12.26
C ASP A 93 -8.03 7.83 11.36
N PRO A 94 -8.80 7.22 10.43
CA PRO A 94 -8.23 6.30 9.46
C PRO A 94 -7.11 6.95 8.66
N LEU A 95 -6.01 6.22 8.46
CA LEU A 95 -4.92 6.62 7.58
C LEU A 95 -5.18 6.02 6.20
N LYS A 96 -5.42 6.88 5.23
CA LYS A 96 -5.77 6.51 3.87
C LYS A 96 -4.63 6.85 2.93
N LEU A 97 -4.16 5.86 2.21
CA LEU A 97 -3.03 6.03 1.31
C LEU A 97 -3.19 5.12 0.08
N TYR A 98 -2.48 5.46 -0.98
CA TYR A 98 -2.25 4.52 -2.05
C TYR A 98 -0.75 4.24 -2.15
N THR A 99 -0.43 3.09 -2.69
CA THR A 99 0.94 2.66 -2.87
C THR A 99 1.14 2.10 -4.27
N VAL A 100 2.34 2.26 -4.79
CA VAL A 100 2.73 1.79 -6.11
C VAL A 100 3.96 0.91 -5.95
N TYR A 101 3.86 -0.33 -6.43
CA TYR A 101 4.98 -1.27 -6.47
C TYR A 101 5.55 -1.33 -7.89
N GLY A 102 6.83 -1.34 -8.01
CA GLY A 102 7.53 -1.60 -9.26
C GLY A 102 8.66 -2.60 -9.07
N PRO A 103 8.50 -3.84 -9.57
CA PRO A 103 7.36 -4.50 -10.20
C PRO A 103 6.22 -4.86 -9.22
N PRO A 104 5.11 -5.45 -9.70
CA PRO A 104 4.01 -5.82 -8.82
C PRO A 104 4.43 -6.77 -7.67
N ASP A 105 3.72 -6.68 -6.55
CA ASP A 105 3.98 -7.48 -5.35
C ASP A 105 2.84 -8.43 -4.99
N HIS A 106 1.62 -8.04 -5.30
CA HIS A 106 0.42 -8.81 -4.97
C HIS A 106 -0.24 -9.39 -6.20
N LYS A 107 -0.97 -10.50 -6.00
CA LYS A 107 -1.81 -11.07 -7.03
C LYS A 107 -2.85 -10.04 -7.48
N ASP A 108 -3.10 -9.96 -8.79
CA ASP A 108 -4.08 -9.03 -9.34
C ASP A 108 -5.47 -9.27 -8.72
N LYS A 109 -6.21 -8.19 -8.51
CA LYS A 109 -7.56 -8.18 -7.91
C LYS A 109 -7.62 -8.60 -6.44
N THR A 110 -6.49 -8.68 -5.75
CA THR A 110 -6.47 -8.97 -4.33
C THR A 110 -7.24 -7.89 -3.54
N VAL A 111 -8.13 -8.34 -2.66
CA VAL A 111 -8.85 -7.49 -1.71
C VAL A 111 -8.76 -8.13 -0.34
N HIS A 112 -8.15 -7.43 0.61
CA HIS A 112 -8.16 -7.79 2.02
C HIS A 112 -8.97 -6.73 2.75
N LYS A 113 -10.15 -7.09 3.24
CA LYS A 113 -11.01 -6.13 3.95
C LYS A 113 -10.41 -5.70 5.26
N THR A 114 -9.70 -6.62 5.95
CA THR A 114 -9.08 -6.38 7.24
C THR A 114 -7.61 -6.78 7.22
N LYS A 115 -6.86 -6.29 8.20
CA LYS A 115 -5.46 -6.70 8.39
C LYS A 115 -5.38 -8.21 8.68
N ALA A 116 -6.33 -8.77 9.44
CA ALA A 116 -6.37 -10.21 9.71
C ALA A 116 -6.51 -11.03 8.43
N ASP A 117 -7.33 -10.58 7.47
CA ASP A 117 -7.46 -11.23 6.16
C ASP A 117 -6.13 -11.20 5.41
N ALA A 118 -5.42 -10.07 5.45
CA ALA A 118 -4.14 -9.92 4.78
C ALA A 118 -3.10 -10.89 5.37
N GLU A 119 -3.04 -11.02 6.68
CA GLU A 119 -2.12 -11.95 7.35
C GLU A 119 -2.45 -13.42 7.03
N ALA A 120 -3.74 -13.77 6.99
CA ALA A 120 -4.19 -15.13 6.69
C ALA A 120 -3.92 -15.56 5.25
N GLN A 121 -3.89 -14.61 4.30
CA GLN A 121 -3.78 -14.87 2.86
C GLN A 121 -2.45 -14.45 2.25
N HIS A 122 -1.47 -14.06 3.06
CA HIS A 122 -0.20 -13.50 2.63
C HIS A 122 0.48 -14.32 1.54
N ASP A 123 0.67 -15.61 1.76
CA ASP A 123 1.37 -16.48 0.81
C ASP A 123 0.54 -16.79 -0.44
N ALA A 124 -0.79 -16.87 -0.30
CA ALA A 124 -1.69 -17.17 -1.40
C ALA A 124 -1.84 -16.00 -2.38
N ASP A 125 -1.60 -14.77 -1.91
CA ASP A 125 -1.82 -13.55 -2.69
C ASP A 125 -0.53 -12.88 -3.17
N GLU A 126 0.57 -13.63 -3.24
CA GLU A 126 1.79 -13.17 -3.91
C GLU A 126 1.56 -13.04 -5.41
N TRP A 127 2.26 -12.07 -6.02
CA TRP A 127 2.12 -11.84 -7.46
C TRP A 127 2.55 -13.06 -8.26
N ASP A 128 1.69 -13.51 -9.15
CA ASP A 128 1.86 -14.69 -9.99
C ASP A 128 2.21 -14.35 -11.45
N GLY A 129 2.50 -13.08 -11.74
CA GLY A 129 2.78 -12.59 -13.09
C GLY A 129 1.54 -12.13 -13.84
N GLY A 130 0.35 -12.30 -13.27
CA GLY A 130 -0.91 -11.88 -13.88
C GLY A 130 -1.09 -10.36 -13.87
N THR A 131 -1.79 -9.85 -14.86
CA THR A 131 -2.10 -8.42 -14.98
C THR A 131 -3.61 -8.22 -15.10
N THR A 132 -4.04 -6.96 -14.91
CA THR A 132 -5.45 -6.60 -15.04
C THR A 132 -5.94 -6.77 -16.49
N GLU A 133 -5.04 -6.75 -17.44
CA GLU A 133 -5.38 -6.89 -18.87
C GLU A 133 -4.93 -8.19 -19.50
#